data_a75ff945c111776f6d2dd2045a32293e
#
_entry.id   a75ff945c111776f6d2dd2045a32293e
#
_cell.length_a   1.000
_cell.length_b   1.000
_cell.length_c   1.000
_cell.angle_alpha   90.00
_cell.angle_beta   90.00
_cell.angle_gamma   90.00
#
_symmetry.space_group_name_H-M   'P 1'
#
loop_
_entity.id
_entity.type
_entity.pdbx_description
1 polymer ?
#
loop_
_entity_poly.entity_id
_entity_poly.type
_entity_poly.pdbx_seq_one_letter_code
_entity_poly.pdbx_strand_id
1 'polypeptide(L)'
;MHKVLVISYYFPPMGLSGVQRTLKFVKYMKKFKWEPTVVTAGNVGYFAHDESLNNEVENSGIRIIRVGGKEPNALLSRLGTIKPPRESIRKILSRISQTIFIPDNKKSWSKLALRKVKELLKNEHFDAVYVTVPPFSSFYFLRKLKKEFYVPVMVDYRDLWFGSYFAFYPTPVHSFLHKRMEYLSLKSADRVIVTNRKIKEKLIETYKFLTFNDVVIIPHGFDTQDFENVKPESKVNDKMIITYSGIFMEYNTPKYFLLAFKKLTNERPDIASKIQLNFVGYLGKENIALAKKLNLDEFVHESGYVNHNEAVKKIISSDVLWLMIGRKRNIDAILPGKLLEYMGSKKPIIGCVPEGVAKMILEEYGASFITQPDNIDEIKNILIRAFELYLKNELPKPDENILQKYRRDILTEQLTKQLHSIVKKDVL
;
A
#
# COMPACT_ATOMS: atom_id res chain seq x y z
N MET A 1 -6.46 -29.87 -5.45
CA MET A 1 -6.33 -28.45 -5.08
C MET A 1 -4.87 -28.24 -4.72
N HIS A 2 -4.19 -27.29 -5.36
CA HIS A 2 -2.78 -26.99 -5.08
C HIS A 2 -2.63 -26.31 -3.72
N LYS A 3 -1.52 -26.56 -3.04
CA LYS A 3 -1.21 -25.94 -1.74
C LYS A 3 -0.09 -24.93 -1.89
N VAL A 4 -0.29 -23.70 -1.38
CA VAL A 4 0.73 -22.66 -1.38
C VAL A 4 1.06 -22.17 0.03
N LEU A 5 2.36 -22.14 0.34
CA LEU A 5 2.85 -21.58 1.60
C LEU A 5 3.15 -20.09 1.42
N VAL A 6 2.35 -19.25 2.05
CA VAL A 6 2.41 -17.78 1.94
C VAL A 6 3.21 -17.21 3.10
N ILE A 7 4.24 -16.42 2.82
CA ILE A 7 5.06 -15.79 3.84
C ILE A 7 4.88 -14.29 3.75
N SER A 8 4.26 -13.71 4.79
CA SER A 8 3.95 -12.28 4.88
C SER A 8 4.11 -11.79 6.31
N TYR A 9 5.02 -10.82 6.52
CA TYR A 9 5.13 -10.18 7.84
C TYR A 9 3.89 -9.35 8.17
N TYR A 10 3.48 -8.50 7.21
CA TYR A 10 2.31 -7.62 7.36
C TYR A 10 1.03 -8.38 6.98
N PHE A 11 0.25 -8.72 7.99
CA PHE A 11 -0.99 -9.47 7.86
C PHE A 11 -1.93 -9.11 9.03
N PRO A 12 -3.27 -9.26 8.92
CA PRO A 12 -4.17 -8.97 10.04
C PRO A 12 -3.78 -9.69 11.34
N PRO A 13 -3.95 -9.08 12.53
CA PRO A 13 -4.72 -7.86 12.80
C PRO A 13 -4.00 -6.53 12.56
N MET A 14 -2.79 -6.52 11.97
CA MET A 14 -2.21 -5.26 11.52
C MET A 14 -3.14 -4.60 10.50
N GLY A 15 -3.28 -3.28 10.59
CA GLY A 15 -4.04 -2.46 9.64
C GLY A 15 -3.16 -1.81 8.57
N LEU A 16 -3.68 -0.78 7.92
CA LEU A 16 -3.10 -0.03 6.82
C LEU A 16 -3.00 -0.82 5.48
N SER A 17 -2.77 -0.08 4.40
CA SER A 17 -2.78 -0.62 3.02
C SER A 17 -1.78 -1.73 2.74
N GLY A 18 -0.67 -1.79 3.50
CA GLY A 18 0.35 -2.82 3.34
C GLY A 18 -0.12 -4.25 3.65
N VAL A 19 -1.21 -4.41 4.37
CA VAL A 19 -1.78 -5.69 4.78
C VAL A 19 -2.76 -6.23 3.74
N GLN A 20 -3.53 -5.36 3.12
CA GLN A 20 -4.68 -5.72 2.28
C GLN A 20 -4.30 -6.56 1.06
N ARG A 21 -3.16 -6.27 0.39
CA ARG A 21 -2.76 -7.03 -0.81
C ARG A 21 -2.66 -8.52 -0.55
N THR A 22 -1.95 -8.92 0.50
CA THR A 22 -1.78 -10.34 0.83
C THR A 22 -3.09 -10.95 1.32
N LEU A 23 -3.82 -10.24 2.18
CA LEU A 23 -5.13 -10.67 2.67
C LEU A 23 -6.08 -11.00 1.52
N LYS A 24 -6.27 -10.04 0.59
CA LYS A 24 -7.22 -10.21 -0.52
C LYS A 24 -6.76 -11.30 -1.49
N PHE A 25 -5.47 -11.47 -1.73
CA PHE A 25 -4.98 -12.59 -2.54
C PHE A 25 -5.31 -13.94 -1.89
N VAL A 26 -4.97 -14.14 -0.62
CA VAL A 26 -5.22 -15.44 0.02
C VAL A 26 -6.71 -15.73 0.17
N LYS A 27 -7.55 -14.70 0.35
CA LYS A 27 -9.01 -14.81 0.36
C LYS A 27 -9.56 -15.42 -0.94
N TYR A 28 -9.07 -14.91 -2.07
CA TYR A 28 -9.58 -15.34 -3.40
C TYR A 28 -8.87 -16.56 -3.98
N MET A 29 -7.71 -16.98 -3.48
CA MET A 29 -6.95 -18.13 -4.02
C MET A 29 -7.75 -19.43 -4.11
N LYS A 30 -8.62 -19.70 -3.13
CA LYS A 30 -9.48 -20.91 -3.13
C LYS A 30 -10.41 -20.97 -4.34
N LYS A 31 -10.89 -19.84 -4.86
CA LYS A 31 -11.71 -19.76 -6.08
C LYS A 31 -10.97 -20.28 -7.32
N PHE A 32 -9.63 -20.20 -7.29
CA PHE A 32 -8.75 -20.63 -8.37
C PHE A 32 -7.98 -21.92 -8.06
N LYS A 33 -8.56 -22.77 -7.18
CA LYS A 33 -8.05 -24.11 -6.81
C LYS A 33 -6.69 -24.09 -6.10
N TRP A 34 -6.38 -23.02 -5.37
CA TRP A 34 -5.21 -22.90 -4.50
C TRP A 34 -5.61 -22.78 -3.03
N GLU A 35 -5.01 -23.60 -2.17
CA GLU A 35 -5.20 -23.58 -0.73
C GLU A 35 -4.01 -22.91 -0.05
N PRO A 36 -4.16 -21.66 0.46
CA PRO A 36 -3.09 -20.97 1.13
C PRO A 36 -2.96 -21.37 2.59
N THR A 37 -1.69 -21.53 3.04
CA THR A 37 -1.31 -21.53 4.47
C THR A 37 -0.40 -20.33 4.70
N VAL A 38 -0.75 -19.44 5.63
CA VAL A 38 -0.05 -18.18 5.85
C VAL A 38 0.87 -18.26 7.06
N VAL A 39 2.16 -17.99 6.87
CA VAL A 39 3.14 -17.77 7.95
C VAL A 39 3.34 -16.26 8.10
N THR A 40 2.98 -15.74 9.27
CA THR A 40 2.98 -14.30 9.53
C THR A 40 3.55 -13.95 10.90
N ALA A 41 3.71 -12.66 11.20
CA ALA A 41 4.14 -12.18 12.50
C ALA A 41 3.12 -12.52 13.59
N GLY A 42 3.62 -12.78 14.79
CA GLY A 42 2.82 -12.89 16.01
C GLY A 42 2.33 -11.52 16.49
N ASN A 43 2.07 -11.40 17.79
CA ASN A 43 1.69 -10.11 18.36
C ASN A 43 2.86 -9.13 18.29
N VAL A 44 2.63 -8.00 17.63
CA VAL A 44 3.60 -6.92 17.47
C VAL A 44 2.92 -5.58 17.71
N GLY A 45 3.65 -4.62 18.27
CA GLY A 45 3.21 -3.22 18.28
C GLY A 45 3.23 -2.66 16.86
N TYR A 46 2.14 -2.08 16.42
CA TYR A 46 2.00 -1.52 15.09
C TYR A 46 1.23 -0.19 15.12
N PHE A 47 1.35 0.62 14.07
CA PHE A 47 0.70 1.94 14.01
C PHE A 47 -0.83 1.88 13.95
N ALA A 48 -1.36 0.73 13.55
CA ALA A 48 -2.78 0.48 13.49
C ALA A 48 -3.06 -1.02 13.60
N HIS A 49 -4.03 -1.38 14.43
CA HIS A 49 -4.64 -2.71 14.43
C HIS A 49 -6.06 -2.56 13.90
N ASP A 50 -6.51 -3.53 13.12
CA ASP A 50 -7.79 -3.49 12.43
C ASP A 50 -8.53 -4.82 12.59
N GLU A 51 -9.49 -4.84 13.50
CA GLU A 51 -10.29 -6.03 13.77
C GLU A 51 -11.22 -6.37 12.60
N SER A 52 -11.62 -5.40 11.77
CA SER A 52 -12.47 -5.71 10.62
C SER A 52 -11.73 -6.58 9.59
N LEU A 53 -10.44 -6.32 9.39
CA LEU A 53 -9.58 -7.17 8.55
C LEU A 53 -9.26 -8.52 9.21
N ASN A 54 -9.18 -8.59 10.54
CA ASN A 54 -8.99 -9.85 11.26
C ASN A 54 -10.22 -10.75 11.13
N ASN A 55 -11.43 -10.20 11.30
CA ASN A 55 -12.68 -10.93 11.11
C ASN A 55 -12.82 -11.46 9.68
N GLU A 56 -12.38 -10.70 8.67
CA GLU A 56 -12.39 -11.16 7.27
C GLU A 56 -11.50 -12.42 7.09
N VAL A 57 -10.35 -12.45 7.75
CA VAL A 57 -9.45 -13.61 7.75
C VAL A 57 -10.10 -14.81 8.42
N GLU A 58 -10.65 -14.65 9.61
CA GLU A 58 -11.27 -15.73 10.38
C GLU A 58 -12.43 -16.36 9.61
N ASN A 59 -13.27 -15.54 8.98
CA ASN A 59 -14.39 -16.00 8.16
C ASN A 59 -13.96 -16.69 6.85
N SER A 60 -12.70 -16.49 6.40
CA SER A 60 -12.19 -17.12 5.17
C SER A 60 -11.77 -18.58 5.33
N GLY A 61 -11.62 -19.08 6.58
CA GLY A 61 -11.12 -20.41 6.89
C GLY A 61 -9.70 -20.69 6.37
N ILE A 62 -8.84 -19.65 6.32
CA ILE A 62 -7.44 -19.76 5.92
C ILE A 62 -6.62 -20.20 7.13
N ARG A 63 -5.76 -21.20 6.95
CA ARG A 63 -4.80 -21.62 7.98
C ARG A 63 -3.73 -20.57 8.19
N ILE A 64 -3.61 -20.03 9.42
CA ILE A 64 -2.63 -19.02 9.79
C ILE A 64 -1.70 -19.55 10.86
N ILE A 65 -0.41 -19.38 10.64
CA ILE A 65 0.66 -19.74 11.56
C ILE A 65 1.40 -18.47 11.97
N ARG A 66 1.23 -18.05 13.20
CA ARG A 66 1.85 -16.85 13.75
C ARG A 66 3.20 -17.19 14.37
N VAL A 67 4.23 -16.46 13.96
CA VAL A 67 5.61 -16.65 14.43
C VAL A 67 6.06 -15.41 15.17
N GLY A 68 6.40 -15.54 16.43
CA GLY A 68 6.99 -14.46 17.22
C GLY A 68 8.40 -14.10 16.74
N GLY A 69 8.88 -12.91 17.12
CA GLY A 69 10.23 -12.43 16.83
C GLY A 69 10.78 -11.60 18.00
N LYS A 70 12.03 -11.14 17.86
CA LYS A 70 12.70 -10.22 18.80
C LYS A 70 12.99 -8.86 18.13
N GLU A 71 12.23 -8.55 17.09
CA GLU A 71 12.31 -7.23 16.43
C GLU A 71 11.71 -6.13 17.31
N PRO A 72 12.07 -4.84 17.08
CA PRO A 72 11.57 -3.72 17.90
C PRO A 72 10.04 -3.69 18.03
N ASN A 73 9.31 -4.03 16.98
CA ASN A 73 7.85 -4.07 17.02
C ASN A 73 7.31 -5.19 17.93
N ALA A 74 7.98 -6.35 18.00
CA ALA A 74 7.59 -7.42 18.90
C ALA A 74 7.82 -7.06 20.38
N LEU A 75 8.89 -6.32 20.67
CA LEU A 75 9.15 -5.79 22.01
C LEU A 75 8.09 -4.78 22.47
N LEU A 76 7.46 -4.08 21.51
CA LEU A 76 6.39 -3.12 21.75
C LEU A 76 4.98 -3.76 21.68
N SER A 77 4.87 -5.08 21.59
CA SER A 77 3.59 -5.80 21.45
C SER A 77 2.58 -5.50 22.55
N ARG A 78 3.06 -5.26 23.78
CA ARG A 78 2.19 -4.91 24.92
C ARG A 78 1.48 -3.55 24.76
N LEU A 79 1.99 -2.68 23.91
CA LEU A 79 1.41 -1.36 23.64
C LEU A 79 0.29 -1.40 22.57
N GLY A 80 0.14 -2.54 21.87
CA GLY A 80 -0.85 -2.67 20.79
C GLY A 80 -0.67 -1.65 19.69
N THR A 81 -1.62 -0.73 19.55
CA THR A 81 -1.55 0.37 18.58
C THR A 81 -0.63 1.48 19.08
N ILE A 82 0.40 1.80 18.30
CA ILE A 82 1.43 2.79 18.64
C ILE A 82 1.18 4.05 17.79
N LYS A 83 0.96 5.18 18.45
CA LYS A 83 0.88 6.47 17.73
C LYS A 83 2.22 6.79 17.06
N PRO A 84 2.23 7.18 15.79
CA PRO A 84 3.47 7.59 15.13
C PRO A 84 4.10 8.80 15.85
N PRO A 85 5.43 8.78 16.07
CA PRO A 85 6.12 9.93 16.65
C PRO A 85 6.13 11.12 15.67
N ARG A 86 6.54 12.29 16.14
CA ARG A 86 6.74 13.46 15.27
C ARG A 86 7.61 13.09 14.07
N GLU A 87 7.30 13.65 12.91
CA GLU A 87 7.94 13.27 11.63
C GLU A 87 9.49 13.43 11.67
N SER A 88 10.00 14.47 12.31
CA SER A 88 11.44 14.68 12.50
C SER A 88 12.10 13.54 13.28
N ILE A 89 11.51 13.13 14.40
CA ILE A 89 11.98 12.01 15.22
C ILE A 89 11.87 10.69 14.45
N ARG A 90 10.76 10.47 13.76
CA ARG A 90 10.55 9.27 12.93
C ARG A 90 11.65 9.13 11.86
N LYS A 91 12.01 10.24 11.18
CA LYS A 91 13.10 10.24 10.18
C LYS A 91 14.44 9.86 10.78
N ILE A 92 14.79 10.41 11.94
CA ILE A 92 16.04 10.08 12.64
C ILE A 92 16.06 8.60 13.02
N LEU A 93 15.00 8.10 13.67
CA LEU A 93 14.89 6.70 14.06
C LEU A 93 14.95 5.75 12.86
N SER A 94 14.32 6.13 11.75
CA SER A 94 14.37 5.37 10.49
C SER A 94 15.80 5.29 9.94
N ARG A 95 16.55 6.40 9.92
CA ARG A 95 17.94 6.42 9.46
C ARG A 95 18.85 5.58 10.35
N ILE A 96 18.73 5.69 11.67
CA ILE A 96 19.46 4.86 12.63
C ILE A 96 19.14 3.39 12.40
N SER A 97 17.86 3.04 12.26
CA SER A 97 17.42 1.67 11.98
C SER A 97 18.03 1.14 10.69
N GLN A 98 18.03 1.91 9.60
CA GLN A 98 18.60 1.49 8.30
C GLN A 98 20.15 1.40 8.33
N THR A 99 20.79 2.12 9.22
CA THR A 99 22.25 2.01 9.44
C THR A 99 22.62 0.72 10.18
N ILE A 100 21.83 0.33 11.18
CA ILE A 100 22.15 -0.82 12.05
C ILE A 100 21.65 -2.14 11.43
N PHE A 101 20.44 -2.13 10.85
CA PHE A 101 19.77 -3.35 10.40
C PHE A 101 19.82 -3.51 8.88
N ILE A 102 20.62 -4.48 8.42
CA ILE A 102 20.74 -4.83 6.99
C ILE A 102 20.15 -6.25 6.79
N PRO A 103 19.17 -6.45 5.91
CA PRO A 103 18.53 -5.48 5.02
C PRO A 103 17.44 -4.64 5.69
N ASP A 104 16.89 -5.08 6.83
CA ASP A 104 15.84 -4.40 7.60
C ASP A 104 15.77 -4.91 9.04
N ASN A 105 15.00 -4.22 9.88
CA ASN A 105 14.84 -4.53 11.30
C ASN A 105 13.88 -5.71 11.60
N LYS A 106 13.41 -6.43 10.58
CA LYS A 106 12.58 -7.65 10.72
C LYS A 106 13.39 -8.94 10.60
N LYS A 107 14.73 -8.83 10.54
CA LYS A 107 15.66 -9.94 10.38
C LYS A 107 15.48 -11.07 11.41
N SER A 108 15.14 -10.75 12.67
CA SER A 108 14.90 -11.77 13.72
C SER A 108 13.66 -12.59 13.40
N TRP A 109 12.55 -11.93 13.07
CA TRP A 109 11.33 -12.61 12.64
C TRP A 109 11.56 -13.46 11.39
N SER A 110 12.20 -12.91 10.38
CA SER A 110 12.45 -13.63 9.11
C SER A 110 13.26 -14.92 9.31
N LYS A 111 14.19 -14.96 10.27
CA LYS A 111 14.91 -16.18 10.63
C LYS A 111 14.01 -17.23 11.27
N LEU A 112 13.11 -16.81 12.17
CA LEU A 112 12.17 -17.71 12.83
C LEU A 112 11.09 -18.20 11.85
N ALA A 113 10.59 -17.30 11.00
CA ALA A 113 9.67 -17.67 9.92
C ALA A 113 10.31 -18.71 8.97
N LEU A 114 11.58 -18.55 8.59
CA LEU A 114 12.31 -19.55 7.80
C LEU A 114 12.37 -20.91 8.50
N ARG A 115 12.63 -20.95 9.83
CA ARG A 115 12.63 -22.23 10.58
C ARG A 115 11.26 -22.90 10.52
N LYS A 116 10.18 -22.14 10.74
CA LYS A 116 8.81 -22.67 10.68
C LYS A 116 8.44 -23.14 9.27
N VAL A 117 8.83 -22.38 8.24
CA VAL A 117 8.64 -22.78 6.83
C VAL A 117 9.35 -24.09 6.52
N LYS A 118 10.59 -24.28 6.97
CA LYS A 118 11.32 -25.54 6.81
C LYS A 118 10.67 -26.72 7.53
N GLU A 119 10.16 -26.49 8.74
CA GLU A 119 9.40 -27.50 9.50
C GLU A 119 8.15 -27.94 8.71
N LEU A 120 7.38 -26.97 8.18
CA LEU A 120 6.19 -27.25 7.40
C LEU A 120 6.51 -28.02 6.11
N LEU A 121 7.53 -27.61 5.36
CA LEU A 121 7.97 -28.28 4.13
C LEU A 121 8.52 -29.69 4.36
N LYS A 122 9.01 -30.02 5.57
CA LYS A 122 9.41 -31.38 5.94
C LYS A 122 8.23 -32.28 6.25
N ASN A 123 7.17 -31.73 6.82
CA ASN A 123 6.06 -32.50 7.37
C ASN A 123 4.82 -32.50 6.46
N GLU A 124 4.74 -31.56 5.53
CA GLU A 124 3.57 -31.36 4.66
C GLU A 124 4.01 -31.03 3.23
N HIS A 125 3.20 -31.46 2.28
CA HIS A 125 3.42 -31.12 0.88
C HIS A 125 2.85 -29.73 0.57
N PHE A 126 3.66 -28.89 -0.11
CA PHE A 126 3.26 -27.63 -0.71
C PHE A 126 3.79 -27.57 -2.16
N ASP A 127 2.93 -27.17 -3.09
CA ASP A 127 3.27 -27.05 -4.49
C ASP A 127 4.13 -25.81 -4.81
N ALA A 128 3.98 -24.76 -4.02
CA ALA A 128 4.74 -23.52 -4.19
C ALA A 128 4.90 -22.74 -2.86
N VAL A 129 5.91 -21.88 -2.82
CA VAL A 129 6.11 -20.86 -1.77
C VAL A 129 5.89 -19.48 -2.41
N TYR A 130 5.03 -18.67 -1.80
CA TYR A 130 4.79 -17.29 -2.17
C TYR A 130 5.25 -16.37 -1.04
N VAL A 131 6.18 -15.45 -1.32
CA VAL A 131 6.69 -14.49 -0.34
C VAL A 131 6.42 -13.06 -0.79
N THR A 132 5.80 -12.27 0.08
CA THR A 132 5.57 -10.85 -0.18
C THR A 132 6.59 -9.98 0.56
N VAL A 133 7.11 -8.97 -0.13
CA VAL A 133 8.11 -8.05 0.40
C VAL A 133 7.70 -6.59 0.17
N PRO A 134 8.08 -5.64 1.07
CA PRO A 134 8.89 -5.80 2.28
C PRO A 134 8.21 -6.62 3.40
N PRO A 135 8.93 -7.11 4.41
CA PRO A 135 10.36 -6.92 4.70
C PRO A 135 11.26 -7.77 3.78
N PHE A 136 12.37 -7.19 3.32
CA PHE A 136 13.27 -7.84 2.36
C PHE A 136 14.12 -8.96 2.97
N SER A 137 14.33 -8.93 4.29
CA SER A 137 14.96 -10.02 5.02
C SER A 137 14.23 -11.34 4.84
N SER A 138 12.91 -11.36 4.68
CA SER A 138 12.12 -12.57 4.41
C SER A 138 12.59 -13.23 3.12
N PHE A 139 12.70 -12.48 2.04
CA PHE A 139 13.15 -12.99 0.76
C PHE A 139 14.63 -13.44 0.80
N TYR A 140 15.51 -12.63 1.39
CA TYR A 140 16.92 -12.98 1.51
C TYR A 140 17.16 -14.29 2.26
N PHE A 141 16.39 -14.55 3.34
CA PHE A 141 16.56 -15.81 4.07
C PHE A 141 15.91 -16.99 3.33
N LEU A 142 14.80 -16.78 2.63
CA LEU A 142 14.10 -17.83 1.88
C LEU A 142 14.94 -18.41 0.73
N ARG A 143 15.93 -17.67 0.20
CA ARG A 143 16.88 -18.22 -0.78
C ARG A 143 17.54 -19.53 -0.35
N LYS A 144 17.60 -19.80 0.97
CA LYS A 144 18.13 -21.04 1.52
C LYS A 144 17.23 -22.25 1.28
N LEU A 145 15.94 -22.04 1.03
CA LEU A 145 14.99 -23.13 0.77
C LEU A 145 15.37 -23.92 -0.47
N LYS A 146 15.78 -23.23 -1.54
CA LYS A 146 16.21 -23.87 -2.80
C LYS A 146 17.38 -24.86 -2.63
N LYS A 147 18.14 -24.78 -1.54
CA LYS A 147 19.25 -25.71 -1.24
C LYS A 147 18.79 -26.99 -0.54
N GLU A 148 17.61 -26.97 0.06
CA GLU A 148 17.11 -28.03 0.91
C GLU A 148 15.80 -28.64 0.39
N PHE A 149 15.03 -27.88 -0.39
CA PHE A 149 13.72 -28.28 -0.88
C PHE A 149 13.54 -27.91 -2.35
N TYR A 150 13.03 -28.87 -3.14
CA TYR A 150 12.64 -28.68 -4.53
C TYR A 150 11.22 -28.09 -4.59
N VAL A 151 11.06 -26.84 -4.13
CA VAL A 151 9.78 -26.13 -4.14
C VAL A 151 9.92 -24.82 -4.90
N PRO A 152 9.05 -24.55 -5.88
CA PRO A 152 9.04 -23.27 -6.60
C PRO A 152 8.78 -22.09 -5.66
N VAL A 153 9.53 -21.00 -5.87
CA VAL A 153 9.42 -19.78 -5.07
C VAL A 153 9.01 -18.60 -5.94
N MET A 154 7.86 -18.01 -5.62
CA MET A 154 7.38 -16.75 -6.20
C MET A 154 7.57 -15.62 -5.19
N VAL A 155 8.17 -14.51 -5.63
CA VAL A 155 8.30 -13.30 -4.81
C VAL A 155 7.40 -12.19 -5.32
N ASP A 156 6.70 -11.49 -4.42
CA ASP A 156 5.85 -10.34 -4.71
C ASP A 156 6.49 -9.05 -4.15
N TYR A 157 7.08 -8.26 -5.04
CA TYR A 157 7.67 -6.96 -4.76
C TYR A 157 6.58 -5.88 -4.74
N ARG A 158 6.10 -5.53 -3.55
CA ARG A 158 5.19 -4.40 -3.40
C ARG A 158 5.89 -3.06 -3.62
N ASP A 159 7.15 -2.99 -3.21
CA ASP A 159 8.04 -1.85 -3.32
C ASP A 159 9.42 -2.28 -3.79
N LEU A 160 10.14 -1.39 -4.48
CA LEU A 160 11.51 -1.61 -4.89
C LEU A 160 12.42 -1.73 -3.66
N TRP A 161 13.37 -2.67 -3.66
CA TRP A 161 14.35 -2.83 -2.59
C TRP A 161 15.54 -1.90 -2.78
N PHE A 162 16.43 -2.24 -3.73
CA PHE A 162 17.58 -1.39 -4.02
C PHE A 162 17.16 -0.18 -4.86
N GLY A 163 17.57 1.02 -4.41
CA GLY A 163 17.20 2.26 -5.08
C GLY A 163 15.76 2.73 -4.80
N SER A 164 15.09 2.15 -3.81
CA SER A 164 13.79 2.65 -3.34
C SER A 164 13.87 4.11 -2.90
N TYR A 165 12.78 4.84 -3.05
CA TYR A 165 12.69 6.24 -2.63
C TYR A 165 12.78 6.44 -1.10
N PHE A 166 12.57 5.42 -0.28
CA PHE A 166 12.82 5.49 1.19
C PHE A 166 14.14 4.86 1.62
N ALA A 167 14.91 4.29 0.71
CA ALA A 167 16.16 3.69 1.08
C ALA A 167 17.19 4.76 1.50
N PHE A 168 17.87 4.48 2.59
CA PHE A 168 19.00 5.25 3.07
C PHE A 168 20.22 4.35 3.18
N TYR A 169 21.27 4.68 2.44
CA TYR A 169 22.55 3.96 2.46
C TYR A 169 23.63 4.90 3.03
N PRO A 170 23.93 4.78 4.33
CA PRO A 170 24.88 5.69 4.99
C PRO A 170 26.30 5.61 4.42
N THR A 171 26.69 4.49 3.85
CA THR A 171 27.99 4.29 3.22
C THR A 171 27.89 3.47 1.91
N PRO A 172 28.90 3.52 1.02
CA PRO A 172 28.95 2.66 -0.16
C PRO A 172 28.86 1.16 0.17
N VAL A 173 29.36 0.74 1.34
CA VAL A 173 29.27 -0.66 1.81
C VAL A 173 27.81 -1.07 2.02
N HIS A 174 26.97 -0.21 2.62
CA HIS A 174 25.54 -0.50 2.77
C HIS A 174 24.87 -0.67 1.40
N SER A 175 25.14 0.26 0.49
CA SER A 175 24.62 0.18 -0.89
C SER A 175 25.03 -1.14 -1.58
N PHE A 176 26.31 -1.49 -1.50
CA PHE A 176 26.84 -2.74 -2.05
C PHE A 176 26.18 -3.98 -1.44
N LEU A 177 26.05 -4.01 -0.10
CA LEU A 177 25.44 -5.15 0.61
C LEU A 177 23.97 -5.33 0.21
N HIS A 178 23.18 -4.24 0.17
CA HIS A 178 21.77 -4.33 -0.24
C HIS A 178 21.63 -4.81 -1.67
N LYS A 179 22.40 -4.27 -2.61
CA LYS A 179 22.41 -4.70 -4.02
C LYS A 179 22.80 -6.18 -4.17
N ARG A 180 23.84 -6.62 -3.45
CA ARG A 180 24.28 -8.02 -3.46
C ARG A 180 23.25 -8.97 -2.85
N MET A 181 22.63 -8.57 -1.74
CA MET A 181 21.60 -9.39 -1.09
C MET A 181 20.37 -9.54 -1.97
N GLU A 182 19.91 -8.47 -2.61
CA GLU A 182 18.82 -8.52 -3.58
C GLU A 182 19.15 -9.39 -4.80
N TYR A 183 20.34 -9.22 -5.38
CA TYR A 183 20.82 -10.07 -6.47
C TYR A 183 20.76 -11.57 -6.11
N LEU A 184 21.30 -11.95 -4.95
CA LEU A 184 21.30 -13.35 -4.49
C LEU A 184 19.89 -13.88 -4.23
N SER A 185 18.96 -13.02 -3.79
CA SER A 185 17.57 -13.37 -3.55
C SER A 185 16.82 -13.58 -4.86
N LEU A 186 16.97 -12.66 -5.81
CA LEU A 186 16.34 -12.75 -7.14
C LEU A 186 16.77 -14.00 -7.90
N LYS A 187 18.04 -14.43 -7.79
CA LYS A 187 18.51 -15.68 -8.38
C LYS A 187 17.86 -16.95 -7.80
N SER A 188 17.20 -16.85 -6.65
CA SER A 188 16.50 -17.98 -6.01
C SER A 188 14.99 -17.98 -6.28
N ALA A 189 14.47 -16.98 -6.97
CA ALA A 189 13.06 -16.92 -7.33
C ALA A 189 12.80 -17.55 -8.70
N ASP A 190 11.72 -18.31 -8.81
CA ASP A 190 11.26 -18.88 -10.08
C ASP A 190 10.35 -17.90 -10.82
N ARG A 191 9.75 -16.96 -10.08
CA ARG A 191 8.93 -15.87 -10.62
C ARG A 191 9.00 -14.65 -9.72
N VAL A 192 9.11 -13.48 -10.34
CA VAL A 192 9.09 -12.18 -9.67
C VAL A 192 7.81 -11.43 -10.08
N ILE A 193 6.99 -11.08 -9.10
CA ILE A 193 5.82 -10.24 -9.29
C ILE A 193 6.17 -8.83 -8.84
N VAL A 194 5.75 -7.82 -9.59
CA VAL A 194 5.92 -6.39 -9.25
C VAL A 194 4.61 -5.65 -9.42
N THR A 195 4.46 -4.51 -8.74
CA THR A 195 3.21 -3.75 -8.75
C THR A 195 3.05 -2.84 -9.96
N ASN A 196 4.12 -2.51 -10.68
CA ASN A 196 4.04 -1.63 -11.83
C ASN A 196 5.25 -1.77 -12.78
N ARG A 197 5.11 -1.15 -13.95
CA ARG A 197 6.12 -1.17 -15.01
C ARG A 197 7.46 -0.55 -14.60
N LYS A 198 7.45 0.54 -13.84
CA LYS A 198 8.68 1.22 -13.41
C LYS A 198 9.55 0.36 -12.49
N ILE A 199 8.93 -0.41 -11.58
CA ILE A 199 9.66 -1.38 -10.75
C ILE A 199 10.24 -2.49 -11.64
N LYS A 200 9.47 -3.02 -12.59
CA LYS A 200 9.94 -4.03 -13.55
C LYS A 200 11.16 -3.55 -14.32
N GLU A 201 11.08 -2.38 -14.93
CA GLU A 201 12.18 -1.77 -15.69
C GLU A 201 13.43 -1.60 -14.82
N LYS A 202 13.30 -1.03 -13.62
CA LYS A 202 14.42 -0.83 -12.69
C LYS A 202 15.08 -2.15 -12.26
N LEU A 203 14.31 -3.21 -12.04
CA LEU A 203 14.87 -4.55 -11.72
C LEU A 203 15.67 -5.13 -12.90
N ILE A 204 15.13 -5.10 -14.11
CA ILE A 204 15.79 -5.63 -15.31
C ILE A 204 17.04 -4.80 -15.66
N GLU A 205 16.98 -3.49 -15.53
CA GLU A 205 18.13 -2.61 -15.74
C GLU A 205 19.25 -2.86 -14.73
N THR A 206 18.90 -3.10 -13.47
CA THR A 206 19.87 -3.32 -12.38
C THR A 206 20.46 -4.71 -12.39
N TYR A 207 19.66 -5.73 -12.74
CA TYR A 207 20.02 -7.16 -12.68
C TYR A 207 19.89 -7.82 -14.05
N LYS A 208 20.94 -7.74 -14.85
CA LYS A 208 20.97 -8.17 -16.28
C LYS A 208 20.69 -9.65 -16.53
N PHE A 209 20.66 -10.49 -15.50
CA PHE A 209 20.25 -11.89 -15.64
C PHE A 209 18.73 -12.08 -15.67
N LEU A 210 17.95 -11.06 -15.27
CA LEU A 210 16.50 -11.06 -15.37
C LEU A 210 16.10 -10.70 -16.80
N THR A 211 15.18 -11.48 -17.34
CA THR A 211 14.53 -11.19 -18.63
C THR A 211 13.17 -10.54 -18.40
N PHE A 212 12.58 -10.04 -19.48
CA PHE A 212 11.24 -9.48 -19.45
C PHE A 212 10.19 -10.50 -18.95
N ASN A 213 10.40 -11.80 -19.25
CA ASN A 213 9.47 -12.87 -18.88
C ASN A 213 9.61 -13.33 -17.42
N ASP A 214 10.72 -13.05 -16.75
CA ASP A 214 10.94 -13.44 -15.36
C ASP A 214 10.17 -12.55 -14.39
N VAL A 215 9.84 -11.31 -14.81
CA VAL A 215 9.18 -10.29 -14.00
C VAL A 215 7.81 -9.99 -14.55
N VAL A 216 6.77 -10.29 -13.78
CA VAL A 216 5.36 -10.10 -14.16
C VAL A 216 4.74 -8.95 -13.37
N ILE A 217 3.97 -8.11 -14.03
CA ILE A 217 3.27 -7.00 -13.39
C ILE A 217 1.89 -7.49 -12.93
N ILE A 218 1.66 -7.42 -11.62
CA ILE A 218 0.33 -7.58 -11.01
C ILE A 218 0.14 -6.38 -10.08
N PRO A 219 -0.62 -5.36 -10.47
CA PRO A 219 -0.73 -4.12 -9.72
C PRO A 219 -1.38 -4.29 -8.34
N HIS A 220 -1.39 -3.23 -7.55
CA HIS A 220 -2.34 -3.11 -6.45
C HIS A 220 -3.75 -3.05 -7.02
N GLY A 221 -4.76 -3.25 -6.18
CA GLY A 221 -6.14 -3.19 -6.60
C GLY A 221 -7.06 -2.93 -5.42
N PHE A 222 -8.35 -2.93 -5.69
CA PHE A 222 -9.43 -2.82 -4.71
C PHE A 222 -10.28 -4.10 -4.70
N ASP A 223 -10.93 -4.35 -3.57
CA ASP A 223 -11.91 -5.43 -3.46
C ASP A 223 -13.32 -4.85 -3.63
N THR A 224 -14.06 -5.31 -4.62
CA THR A 224 -15.44 -4.85 -4.85
C THR A 224 -16.36 -5.13 -3.67
N GLN A 225 -16.10 -6.22 -2.94
CA GLN A 225 -16.88 -6.57 -1.75
C GLN A 225 -16.76 -5.54 -0.62
N ASP A 226 -15.67 -4.78 -0.56
CA ASP A 226 -15.50 -3.72 0.43
C ASP A 226 -16.53 -2.57 0.22
N PHE A 227 -17.09 -2.44 -1.00
CA PHE A 227 -18.00 -1.37 -1.39
C PHE A 227 -19.48 -1.82 -1.56
N GLU A 228 -19.75 -3.12 -1.76
CA GLU A 228 -21.05 -3.64 -2.19
C GLU A 228 -22.19 -3.39 -1.20
N ASN A 229 -21.94 -3.43 0.10
CA ASN A 229 -22.99 -3.32 1.11
C ASN A 229 -22.83 -2.06 2.02
N VAL A 230 -21.99 -1.13 1.61
CA VAL A 230 -21.73 0.06 2.39
C VAL A 230 -22.67 1.18 1.95
N LYS A 231 -23.53 1.62 2.87
CA LYS A 231 -24.39 2.79 2.64
C LYS A 231 -23.62 4.06 3.01
N PRO A 232 -23.66 5.10 2.16
CA PRO A 232 -23.06 6.39 2.50
C PRO A 232 -23.73 6.97 3.74
N GLU A 233 -22.97 7.78 4.48
CA GLU A 233 -23.51 8.57 5.60
C GLU A 233 -24.45 9.65 5.04
N SER A 234 -25.53 9.94 5.77
CA SER A 234 -26.40 11.06 5.42
C SER A 234 -25.62 12.37 5.54
N LYS A 235 -25.70 13.21 4.53
CA LYS A 235 -25.10 14.54 4.60
C LYS A 235 -25.82 15.38 5.65
N VAL A 236 -25.08 15.97 6.55
CA VAL A 236 -25.61 16.86 7.60
C VAL A 236 -25.87 18.28 7.04
N ASN A 237 -25.22 18.62 5.93
CA ASN A 237 -25.33 19.93 5.27
C ASN A 237 -25.09 19.77 3.76
N ASP A 238 -25.41 20.81 2.99
CA ASP A 238 -25.27 20.82 1.52
C ASP A 238 -23.84 21.13 1.04
N LYS A 239 -22.83 20.95 1.89
CA LYS A 239 -21.45 21.20 1.52
C LYS A 239 -20.91 20.08 0.62
N MET A 240 -20.05 20.45 -0.33
CA MET A 240 -19.22 19.48 -1.07
C MET A 240 -18.14 18.93 -0.14
N ILE A 241 -18.11 17.62 0.03
CA ILE A 241 -17.15 16.92 0.91
C ILE A 241 -15.96 16.45 0.11
N ILE A 242 -14.77 16.97 0.43
CA ILE A 242 -13.50 16.52 -0.12
C ILE A 242 -12.75 15.71 0.94
N THR A 243 -12.46 14.45 0.68
CA THR A 243 -11.84 13.56 1.67
C THR A 243 -10.45 13.09 1.25
N TYR A 244 -9.51 13.17 2.19
CA TYR A 244 -8.23 12.46 2.16
C TYR A 244 -8.27 11.31 3.17
N SER A 245 -8.00 10.08 2.72
CA SER A 245 -7.90 8.91 3.59
C SER A 245 -6.45 8.44 3.73
N GLY A 246 -5.95 8.35 4.97
CA GLY A 246 -4.63 7.83 5.30
C GLY A 246 -3.79 8.74 6.19
N ILE A 247 -2.48 8.52 6.19
CA ILE A 247 -1.52 9.23 7.04
C ILE A 247 -0.59 10.07 6.16
N PHE A 248 -0.31 11.29 6.59
CA PHE A 248 0.74 12.11 5.97
C PHE A 248 2.09 11.75 6.57
N MET A 249 2.97 11.26 5.74
CA MET A 249 4.32 10.86 6.12
C MET A 249 5.33 11.32 5.07
N GLU A 250 6.54 11.62 5.50
CA GLU A 250 7.71 11.97 4.67
C GLU A 250 7.52 13.24 3.85
N TYR A 251 7.30 13.12 2.54
CA TYR A 251 7.07 14.24 1.62
C TYR A 251 5.59 14.41 1.28
N ASN A 252 4.74 13.50 1.72
CA ASN A 252 3.30 13.67 1.62
C ASN A 252 2.84 14.64 2.71
N THR A 253 2.46 15.83 2.32
CA THR A 253 2.06 16.91 3.23
C THR A 253 0.81 17.61 2.71
N PRO A 254 -0.15 17.96 3.56
CA PRO A 254 -1.32 18.73 3.14
C PRO A 254 -0.99 20.21 2.88
N LYS A 255 0.24 20.64 3.11
CA LYS A 255 0.64 22.05 3.12
C LYS A 255 0.16 22.83 1.90
N TYR A 256 0.48 22.35 0.70
CA TYR A 256 0.17 23.09 -0.53
C TYR A 256 -1.34 23.12 -0.82
N PHE A 257 -2.03 22.04 -0.51
CA PHE A 257 -3.48 21.98 -0.60
C PHE A 257 -4.17 22.94 0.38
N LEU A 258 -3.73 22.99 1.63
CA LEU A 258 -4.23 23.93 2.63
C LEU A 258 -3.93 25.39 2.26
N LEU A 259 -2.74 25.66 1.68
CA LEU A 259 -2.42 27.00 1.17
C LEU A 259 -3.30 27.39 -0.02
N ALA A 260 -3.58 26.46 -0.93
CA ALA A 260 -4.50 26.68 -2.04
C ALA A 260 -5.94 26.94 -1.55
N PHE A 261 -6.38 26.15 -0.56
CA PHE A 261 -7.68 26.35 0.07
C PHE A 261 -7.75 27.69 0.81
N LYS A 262 -6.69 28.11 1.52
CA LYS A 262 -6.62 29.46 2.12
C LYS A 262 -6.71 30.57 1.07
N LYS A 263 -6.06 30.39 -0.08
CA LYS A 263 -6.19 31.32 -1.19
C LYS A 263 -7.64 31.39 -1.71
N LEU A 264 -8.31 30.23 -1.79
CA LEU A 264 -9.73 30.13 -2.14
C LEU A 264 -10.61 30.87 -1.14
N THR A 265 -10.38 30.72 0.20
CA THR A 265 -11.18 31.44 1.22
C THR A 265 -11.06 32.97 1.09
N ASN A 266 -9.92 33.47 0.63
CA ASN A 266 -9.69 34.90 0.44
C ASN A 266 -10.30 35.43 -0.86
N GLU A 267 -10.22 34.69 -1.98
CA GLU A 267 -10.64 35.11 -3.30
C GLU A 267 -12.12 34.77 -3.60
N ARG A 268 -12.61 33.62 -3.11
CA ARG A 268 -13.97 33.11 -3.36
C ARG A 268 -14.55 32.52 -2.07
N PRO A 269 -14.83 33.37 -1.05
CA PRO A 269 -15.43 32.92 0.22
C PRO A 269 -16.80 32.29 0.00
N ASP A 270 -17.54 32.69 -1.03
CA ASP A 270 -18.83 32.12 -1.45
C ASP A 270 -18.72 30.63 -1.79
N ILE A 271 -17.64 30.20 -2.43
CA ILE A 271 -17.35 28.79 -2.75
C ILE A 271 -16.76 28.09 -1.52
N ALA A 272 -15.76 28.69 -0.88
CA ALA A 272 -15.05 28.07 0.22
C ALA A 272 -15.98 27.66 1.38
N SER A 273 -16.97 28.53 1.73
CA SER A 273 -17.96 28.25 2.78
C SER A 273 -18.82 27.00 2.53
N LYS A 274 -18.91 26.58 1.26
CA LYS A 274 -19.68 25.40 0.82
C LYS A 274 -18.82 24.16 0.60
N ILE A 275 -17.56 24.18 1.03
CA ILE A 275 -16.65 23.03 0.94
C ILE A 275 -16.25 22.60 2.35
N GLN A 276 -16.19 21.28 2.57
CA GLN A 276 -15.70 20.65 3.79
C GLN A 276 -14.51 19.76 3.45
N LEU A 277 -13.41 19.87 4.21
CA LEU A 277 -12.22 19.07 4.06
C LEU A 277 -12.17 17.99 5.15
N ASN A 278 -12.34 16.73 4.77
CA ASN A 278 -12.31 15.61 5.70
C ASN A 278 -10.95 14.89 5.63
N PHE A 279 -10.37 14.64 6.80
CA PHE A 279 -9.15 13.87 6.95
C PHE A 279 -9.46 12.59 7.76
N VAL A 280 -9.44 11.46 7.07
CA VAL A 280 -9.67 10.13 7.65
C VAL A 280 -8.33 9.46 7.89
N GLY A 281 -7.90 9.37 9.15
CA GLY A 281 -6.57 8.94 9.55
C GLY A 281 -5.84 10.01 10.37
N TYR A 282 -4.54 9.86 10.54
CA TYR A 282 -3.75 10.83 11.32
C TYR A 282 -3.31 12.01 10.44
N LEU A 283 -3.88 13.18 10.69
CA LEU A 283 -3.42 14.42 10.08
C LEU A 283 -2.05 14.85 10.62
N GLY A 284 -1.82 14.58 11.90
CA GLY A 284 -0.59 14.90 12.60
C GLY A 284 -0.58 16.33 13.18
N LYS A 285 0.05 16.48 14.37
CA LYS A 285 0.05 17.75 15.12
C LYS A 285 0.59 18.94 14.33
N GLU A 286 1.61 18.71 13.49
CA GLU A 286 2.23 19.77 12.67
C GLU A 286 1.27 20.29 11.60
N ASN A 287 0.48 19.41 10.99
CA ASN A 287 -0.50 19.76 9.96
C ASN A 287 -1.75 20.41 10.58
N ILE A 288 -2.18 19.96 11.76
CA ILE A 288 -3.26 20.61 12.54
C ILE A 288 -2.82 22.04 12.90
N ALA A 289 -1.60 22.22 13.39
CA ALA A 289 -1.08 23.55 13.69
C ALA A 289 -0.99 24.46 12.46
N LEU A 290 -0.67 23.87 11.29
CA LEU A 290 -0.70 24.60 10.01
C LEU A 290 -2.12 25.05 9.64
N ALA A 291 -3.11 24.17 9.74
CA ALA A 291 -4.51 24.51 9.46
C ALA A 291 -4.99 25.66 10.35
N LYS A 292 -4.68 25.60 11.66
CA LYS A 292 -4.96 26.69 12.62
C LYS A 292 -4.28 28.00 12.26
N LYS A 293 -2.98 27.95 11.93
CA LYS A 293 -2.24 29.15 11.51
C LYS A 293 -2.84 29.80 10.26
N LEU A 294 -3.47 29.01 9.40
CA LEU A 294 -4.14 29.49 8.19
C LEU A 294 -5.59 29.90 8.44
N ASN A 295 -6.10 29.79 9.67
CA ASN A 295 -7.52 30.03 10.02
C ASN A 295 -8.47 29.15 9.18
N LEU A 296 -8.22 27.85 9.12
CA LEU A 296 -9.02 26.87 8.38
C LEU A 296 -9.72 25.85 9.27
N ASP A 297 -9.78 26.09 10.60
CA ASP A 297 -10.34 25.15 11.57
C ASP A 297 -11.80 24.78 11.27
N GLU A 298 -12.61 25.72 10.83
CA GLU A 298 -14.03 25.52 10.50
C GLU A 298 -14.25 24.63 9.26
N PHE A 299 -13.24 24.50 8.39
CA PHE A 299 -13.31 23.71 7.16
C PHE A 299 -12.71 22.33 7.32
N VAL A 300 -11.83 22.11 8.31
CA VAL A 300 -11.01 20.92 8.47
C VAL A 300 -11.58 20.01 9.54
N HIS A 301 -11.99 18.81 9.15
CA HIS A 301 -12.50 17.78 10.05
C HIS A 301 -11.57 16.57 10.06
N GLU A 302 -10.98 16.20 11.21
CA GLU A 302 -10.15 15.04 11.39
C GLU A 302 -10.92 13.93 12.12
N SER A 303 -11.06 12.75 11.49
CA SER A 303 -11.70 11.59 12.13
C SER A 303 -10.72 10.77 12.99
N GLY A 304 -9.42 11.03 12.91
CA GLY A 304 -8.41 10.12 13.47
C GLY A 304 -8.35 8.78 12.75
N TYR A 305 -7.65 7.83 13.36
CA TYR A 305 -7.61 6.47 12.83
C TYR A 305 -8.97 5.79 12.98
N VAL A 306 -9.48 5.23 11.91
CA VAL A 306 -10.68 4.40 11.87
C VAL A 306 -10.33 3.05 11.23
N ASN A 307 -11.12 2.01 11.49
CA ASN A 307 -10.95 0.71 10.84
C ASN A 307 -11.26 0.78 9.33
N HIS A 308 -10.90 -0.26 8.59
CA HIS A 308 -11.05 -0.28 7.13
C HIS A 308 -12.50 -0.07 6.67
N ASN A 309 -13.47 -0.72 7.29
CA ASN A 309 -14.89 -0.58 6.91
C ASN A 309 -15.39 0.85 7.09
N GLU A 310 -15.04 1.50 8.20
CA GLU A 310 -15.37 2.91 8.44
C GLU A 310 -14.64 3.86 7.48
N ALA A 311 -13.39 3.55 7.12
CA ALA A 311 -12.67 4.32 6.11
C ALA A 311 -13.35 4.24 4.75
N VAL A 312 -13.77 3.06 4.31
CA VAL A 312 -14.53 2.86 3.06
C VAL A 312 -15.85 3.62 3.11
N LYS A 313 -16.58 3.56 4.23
CA LYS A 313 -17.84 4.28 4.41
C LYS A 313 -17.65 5.80 4.22
N LYS A 314 -16.60 6.37 4.81
CA LYS A 314 -16.28 7.80 4.66
C LYS A 314 -15.84 8.15 3.23
N ILE A 315 -15.10 7.27 2.56
CA ILE A 315 -14.72 7.42 1.14
C ILE A 315 -15.98 7.46 0.26
N ILE A 316 -16.91 6.54 0.44
CA ILE A 316 -18.17 6.50 -0.34
C ILE A 316 -19.06 7.71 -0.05
N SER A 317 -19.05 8.22 1.19
CA SER A 317 -19.83 9.38 1.61
C SER A 317 -19.28 10.72 1.11
N SER A 318 -18.12 10.70 0.47
CA SER A 318 -17.46 11.89 -0.09
C SER A 318 -17.97 12.21 -1.48
N ASP A 319 -17.90 13.48 -1.88
CA ASP A 319 -18.18 13.90 -3.26
C ASP A 319 -16.94 13.82 -4.14
N VAL A 320 -15.79 14.19 -3.58
CA VAL A 320 -14.49 14.19 -4.25
C VAL A 320 -13.45 13.63 -3.29
N LEU A 321 -12.52 12.84 -3.81
CA LEU A 321 -11.39 12.32 -3.04
C LEU A 321 -10.12 13.07 -3.41
N TRP A 322 -9.20 13.20 -2.45
CA TRP A 322 -7.93 13.87 -2.67
C TRP A 322 -6.76 12.92 -2.48
N LEU A 323 -5.90 12.84 -3.49
CA LEU A 323 -4.65 12.10 -3.47
C LEU A 323 -3.48 13.07 -3.49
N MET A 324 -2.51 12.86 -2.60
CA MET A 324 -1.28 13.65 -2.52
C MET A 324 -0.05 12.74 -2.56
N ILE A 325 0.87 13.03 -3.50
CA ILE A 325 2.21 12.46 -3.56
C ILE A 325 3.19 13.61 -3.72
N GLY A 326 4.05 13.82 -2.72
CA GLY A 326 5.05 14.88 -2.75
C GLY A 326 6.21 14.58 -3.71
N ARG A 327 7.06 15.58 -3.98
CA ARG A 327 8.24 15.43 -4.85
C ARG A 327 9.41 14.80 -4.10
N LYS A 328 10.01 13.78 -4.68
CA LYS A 328 11.28 13.18 -4.23
C LYS A 328 11.94 12.40 -5.38
N ARG A 329 13.24 12.18 -5.27
CA ARG A 329 13.97 11.31 -6.21
C ARG A 329 13.39 9.90 -6.19
N ASN A 330 13.22 9.29 -7.34
CA ASN A 330 12.67 7.93 -7.54
C ASN A 330 11.21 7.75 -7.08
N ILE A 331 10.44 8.84 -6.96
CA ILE A 331 9.01 8.79 -6.58
C ILE A 331 8.13 8.32 -7.74
N ASP A 332 8.63 8.34 -8.97
CA ASP A 332 7.95 7.99 -10.20
C ASP A 332 7.39 6.56 -10.25
N ALA A 333 7.97 5.66 -9.45
CA ALA A 333 7.54 4.26 -9.35
C ALA A 333 6.48 4.01 -8.25
N ILE A 334 6.08 5.04 -7.51
CA ILE A 334 5.13 4.86 -6.40
C ILE A 334 3.71 4.63 -6.92
N LEU A 335 3.05 3.62 -6.34
CA LEU A 335 1.62 3.36 -6.51
C LEU A 335 0.98 3.20 -5.14
N PRO A 336 0.40 4.26 -4.56
CA PRO A 336 -0.24 4.17 -3.25
C PRO A 336 -1.48 3.28 -3.30
N GLY A 337 -1.64 2.38 -2.33
CA GLY A 337 -2.82 1.51 -2.23
C GLY A 337 -4.14 2.30 -2.17
N LYS A 338 -4.13 3.47 -1.50
CA LYS A 338 -5.31 4.36 -1.41
C LYS A 338 -5.83 4.83 -2.78
N LEU A 339 -4.97 5.01 -3.80
CA LEU A 339 -5.43 5.36 -5.14
C LEU A 339 -6.41 4.32 -5.68
N LEU A 340 -6.07 3.03 -5.49
CA LEU A 340 -6.90 1.94 -5.98
C LEU A 340 -8.21 1.83 -5.16
N GLU A 341 -8.17 2.07 -3.85
CA GLU A 341 -9.39 2.17 -3.03
C GLU A 341 -10.29 3.32 -3.49
N TYR A 342 -9.71 4.48 -3.81
CA TYR A 342 -10.44 5.61 -4.36
C TYR A 342 -11.11 5.26 -5.70
N MET A 343 -10.38 4.59 -6.58
CA MET A 343 -10.95 4.09 -7.84
C MET A 343 -12.10 3.10 -7.59
N GLY A 344 -11.98 2.22 -6.59
CA GLY A 344 -13.05 1.29 -6.19
C GLY A 344 -14.34 1.98 -5.74
N SER A 345 -14.24 3.17 -5.16
CA SER A 345 -15.40 3.98 -4.78
C SER A 345 -16.09 4.69 -5.95
N LYS A 346 -15.45 4.71 -7.12
CA LYS A 346 -15.92 5.40 -8.34
C LYS A 346 -16.09 6.92 -8.20
N LYS A 347 -15.48 7.52 -7.17
CA LYS A 347 -15.56 8.96 -6.93
C LYS A 347 -14.50 9.72 -7.73
N PRO A 348 -14.76 10.98 -8.13
CA PRO A 348 -13.75 11.83 -8.73
C PRO A 348 -12.56 12.03 -7.79
N ILE A 349 -11.34 12.14 -8.36
CA ILE A 349 -10.11 12.27 -7.59
C ILE A 349 -9.38 13.56 -7.96
N ILE A 350 -9.10 14.40 -6.99
CA ILE A 350 -8.12 15.48 -7.13
C ILE A 350 -6.74 14.87 -6.87
N GLY A 351 -5.94 14.72 -7.91
CA GLY A 351 -4.60 14.15 -7.87
C GLY A 351 -3.52 15.22 -7.86
N CYS A 352 -2.98 15.55 -6.67
CA CYS A 352 -1.80 16.39 -6.52
C CYS A 352 -0.56 15.50 -6.56
N VAL A 353 -0.06 15.17 -7.75
CA VAL A 353 0.95 14.12 -7.96
C VAL A 353 2.04 14.56 -8.94
N PRO A 354 3.30 14.11 -8.76
CA PRO A 354 4.36 14.30 -9.75
C PRO A 354 4.19 13.35 -10.94
N GLU A 355 5.04 13.52 -11.96
CA GLU A 355 5.14 12.56 -13.05
C GLU A 355 5.46 11.16 -12.53
N GLY A 356 4.79 10.14 -13.07
CA GLY A 356 5.00 8.74 -12.69
C GLY A 356 3.75 7.87 -12.80
N VAL A 357 3.84 6.67 -12.20
CA VAL A 357 2.80 5.65 -12.30
C VAL A 357 1.45 6.12 -11.76
N ALA A 358 1.44 6.85 -10.64
CA ALA A 358 0.19 7.33 -10.06
C ALA A 358 -0.55 8.32 -10.97
N LYS A 359 0.20 9.24 -11.64
CA LYS A 359 -0.38 10.17 -12.62
C LYS A 359 -0.99 9.41 -13.80
N MET A 360 -0.25 8.45 -14.38
CA MET A 360 -0.74 7.64 -15.50
C MET A 360 -2.04 6.90 -15.16
N ILE A 361 -2.14 6.32 -13.96
CA ILE A 361 -3.37 5.63 -13.54
C ILE A 361 -4.53 6.60 -13.32
N LEU A 362 -4.27 7.81 -12.81
CA LEU A 362 -5.30 8.85 -12.69
C LEU A 362 -5.80 9.31 -14.06
N GLU A 363 -4.91 9.43 -15.05
CA GLU A 363 -5.26 9.73 -16.44
C GLU A 363 -6.12 8.61 -17.06
N GLU A 364 -5.72 7.33 -16.87
CA GLU A 364 -6.50 6.18 -17.32
C GLU A 364 -7.87 6.10 -16.62
N TYR A 365 -7.95 6.46 -15.35
CA TYR A 365 -9.20 6.45 -14.58
C TYR A 365 -10.25 7.40 -15.15
N GLY A 366 -9.85 8.51 -15.77
CA GLY A 366 -10.70 9.48 -16.46
C GLY A 366 -11.51 10.41 -15.54
N ALA A 367 -11.82 9.99 -14.31
CA ALA A 367 -12.54 10.82 -13.33
C ALA A 367 -11.56 11.55 -12.39
N SER A 368 -10.62 12.30 -12.96
CA SER A 368 -9.55 12.92 -12.18
C SER A 368 -9.28 14.36 -12.59
N PHE A 369 -8.97 15.19 -11.59
CA PHE A 369 -8.38 16.52 -11.76
C PHE A 369 -6.92 16.42 -11.33
N ILE A 370 -5.97 16.58 -12.26
CA ILE A 370 -4.56 16.28 -12.01
C ILE A 370 -3.73 17.56 -12.05
N THR A 371 -2.88 17.74 -11.03
CA THR A 371 -1.93 18.85 -10.99
C THR A 371 -0.64 18.44 -10.28
N GLN A 372 0.39 19.27 -10.41
CA GLN A 372 1.61 19.11 -9.64
C GLN A 372 1.36 19.34 -8.15
N PRO A 373 2.04 18.60 -7.26
CA PRO A 373 1.72 18.57 -5.84
C PRO A 373 1.91 19.90 -5.09
N ASP A 374 2.72 20.80 -5.64
CA ASP A 374 3.10 22.08 -5.07
C ASP A 374 2.54 23.30 -5.84
N ASN A 375 1.71 23.09 -6.86
CA ASN A 375 1.09 24.17 -7.64
C ASN A 375 -0.19 24.69 -6.95
N ILE A 376 0.01 25.67 -6.06
CA ILE A 376 -1.07 26.24 -5.23
C ILE A 376 -2.18 26.85 -6.08
N ASP A 377 -1.83 27.56 -7.16
CA ASP A 377 -2.81 28.24 -8.02
C ASP A 377 -3.67 27.24 -8.79
N GLU A 378 -3.04 26.21 -9.34
CA GLU A 378 -3.78 25.19 -10.07
C GLU A 378 -4.65 24.34 -9.13
N ILE A 379 -4.16 24.00 -7.93
CA ILE A 379 -4.99 23.32 -6.92
C ILE A 379 -6.23 24.16 -6.59
N LYS A 380 -6.08 25.47 -6.38
CA LYS A 380 -7.22 26.39 -6.16
C LYS A 380 -8.19 26.37 -7.35
N ASN A 381 -7.70 26.48 -8.58
CA ASN A 381 -8.54 26.46 -9.77
C ASN A 381 -9.31 25.14 -9.93
N ILE A 382 -8.65 24.02 -9.62
CA ILE A 382 -9.29 22.68 -9.58
C ILE A 382 -10.40 22.65 -8.54
N LEU A 383 -10.20 23.20 -7.35
CA LEU A 383 -11.24 23.27 -6.31
C LEU A 383 -12.47 24.04 -6.79
N ILE A 384 -12.28 25.19 -7.46
CA ILE A 384 -13.37 25.97 -8.03
C ILE A 384 -14.11 25.15 -9.10
N ARG A 385 -13.37 24.59 -10.05
CA ARG A 385 -13.94 23.78 -11.15
C ARG A 385 -14.71 22.56 -10.62
N ALA A 386 -14.14 21.84 -9.64
CA ALA A 386 -14.80 20.67 -9.05
C ALA A 386 -16.11 21.09 -8.34
N PHE A 387 -16.12 22.22 -7.63
CA PHE A 387 -17.31 22.74 -7.00
C PHE A 387 -18.40 23.18 -8.02
N GLU A 388 -18.02 23.84 -9.11
CA GLU A 388 -18.95 24.21 -10.17
C GLU A 388 -19.61 23.00 -10.83
N LEU A 389 -18.82 21.93 -11.10
CA LEU A 389 -19.32 20.67 -11.63
C LEU A 389 -20.20 19.93 -10.60
N TYR A 390 -19.84 19.99 -9.30
CA TYR A 390 -20.65 19.45 -8.23
C TYR A 390 -22.04 20.06 -8.17
N LEU A 391 -22.15 21.39 -8.26
CA LEU A 391 -23.44 22.09 -8.28
C LEU A 391 -24.34 21.70 -9.46
N LYS A 392 -23.72 21.35 -10.59
CA LYS A 392 -24.44 20.91 -11.81
C LYS A 392 -24.71 19.40 -11.85
N ASN A 393 -24.27 18.63 -10.86
CA ASN A 393 -24.24 17.15 -10.86
C ASN A 393 -23.47 16.57 -12.07
N GLU A 394 -22.42 17.28 -12.55
CA GLU A 394 -21.59 16.93 -13.69
C GLU A 394 -20.18 16.48 -13.28
N LEU A 395 -19.97 16.06 -12.05
CA LEU A 395 -18.68 15.51 -11.63
C LEU A 395 -18.31 14.30 -12.50
N PRO A 396 -17.04 14.21 -12.95
CA PRO A 396 -16.63 13.15 -13.87
C PRO A 396 -16.79 11.77 -13.27
N LYS A 397 -17.19 10.80 -14.10
CA LYS A 397 -17.33 9.38 -13.74
C LYS A 397 -16.24 8.56 -14.43
N PRO A 398 -15.72 7.51 -13.77
CA PRO A 398 -14.67 6.68 -14.36
C PRO A 398 -15.19 5.78 -15.47
N ASP A 399 -14.27 5.31 -16.33
CA ASP A 399 -14.52 4.21 -17.24
C ASP A 399 -14.54 2.88 -16.47
N GLU A 400 -15.66 2.17 -16.52
CA GLU A 400 -15.86 0.86 -15.85
C GLU A 400 -14.86 -0.19 -16.36
N ASN A 401 -14.44 -0.14 -17.63
CA ASN A 401 -13.48 -1.09 -18.19
C ASN A 401 -12.10 -0.97 -17.52
N ILE A 402 -11.71 0.26 -17.14
CA ILE A 402 -10.46 0.48 -16.42
C ILE A 402 -10.53 -0.13 -15.02
N LEU A 403 -11.66 -0.01 -14.35
CA LEU A 403 -11.84 -0.56 -13.00
C LEU A 403 -11.65 -2.08 -12.96
N GLN A 404 -12.09 -2.81 -14.00
CA GLN A 404 -11.92 -4.26 -14.06
C GLN A 404 -10.47 -4.72 -13.93
N LYS A 405 -9.51 -3.95 -14.50
CA LYS A 405 -8.07 -4.26 -14.44
C LYS A 405 -7.52 -4.30 -13.02
N TYR A 406 -8.17 -3.60 -12.08
CA TYR A 406 -7.68 -3.41 -10.71
C TYR A 406 -8.51 -4.15 -9.66
N ARG A 407 -9.45 -4.98 -10.05
CA ARG A 407 -10.24 -5.83 -9.13
C ARG A 407 -9.36 -6.93 -8.53
N ARG A 408 -9.45 -7.12 -7.22
CA ARG A 408 -8.65 -8.11 -6.47
C ARG A 408 -8.91 -9.55 -6.89
N ASP A 409 -10.14 -9.91 -7.23
CA ASP A 409 -10.47 -11.24 -7.70
C ASP A 409 -9.79 -11.55 -9.05
N ILE A 410 -9.81 -10.61 -10.01
CA ILE A 410 -9.13 -10.73 -11.31
C ILE A 410 -7.61 -10.77 -11.15
N LEU A 411 -7.06 -9.91 -10.29
CA LEU A 411 -5.62 -9.90 -10.00
C LEU A 411 -5.16 -11.20 -9.31
N THR A 412 -6.03 -11.81 -8.49
CA THR A 412 -5.74 -13.11 -7.88
C THR A 412 -5.76 -14.23 -8.92
N GLU A 413 -6.65 -14.19 -9.89
CA GLU A 413 -6.61 -15.11 -11.03
C GLU A 413 -5.28 -15.02 -11.79
N GLN A 414 -4.82 -13.80 -12.08
CA GLN A 414 -3.52 -13.59 -12.72
C GLN A 414 -2.37 -14.15 -11.87
N LEU A 415 -2.38 -13.92 -10.55
CA LEU A 415 -1.37 -14.43 -9.63
C LEU A 415 -1.35 -15.97 -9.62
N THR A 416 -2.53 -16.60 -9.56
CA THR A 416 -2.62 -18.06 -9.53
C THR A 416 -2.23 -18.70 -10.87
N LYS A 417 -2.47 -18.05 -12.00
CA LYS A 417 -1.91 -18.46 -13.30
C LYS A 417 -0.38 -18.46 -13.30
N GLN A 418 0.26 -17.49 -12.65
CA GLN A 418 1.71 -17.47 -12.47
C GLN A 418 2.20 -18.59 -11.54
N LEU A 419 1.48 -18.88 -10.45
CA LEU A 419 1.77 -20.02 -9.57
C LEU A 419 1.71 -21.35 -10.35
N HIS A 420 0.64 -21.57 -11.13
CA HIS A 420 0.54 -22.77 -11.97
C HIS A 420 1.71 -22.91 -12.99
N SER A 421 2.17 -21.77 -13.54
CA SER A 421 3.25 -21.78 -14.55
C SER A 421 4.61 -22.21 -13.99
N ILE A 422 4.88 -21.97 -12.71
CA ILE A 422 6.14 -22.37 -12.07
C ILE A 422 6.09 -23.82 -11.55
N VAL A 423 4.91 -24.30 -11.10
CA VAL A 423 4.73 -25.70 -10.66
C VAL A 423 4.84 -26.68 -11.84
N LYS A 424 4.28 -26.34 -13.00
CA LYS A 424 4.36 -27.21 -14.20
C LYS A 424 5.75 -27.32 -14.81
N LYS A 425 6.65 -26.35 -14.56
CA LYS A 425 8.04 -26.40 -15.09
C LYS A 425 8.90 -27.47 -14.41
N ASP A 426 8.55 -27.93 -13.21
CA ASP A 426 9.31 -28.93 -12.48
C ASP A 426 8.90 -30.38 -12.85
N VAL A 427 7.94 -30.56 -13.79
CA VAL A 427 7.45 -31.89 -14.24
C VAL A 427 7.97 -32.28 -15.64
N LEU A 428 8.75 -31.39 -16.29
CA LEU A 428 9.43 -31.61 -17.57
C LEU A 428 10.95 -31.69 -17.39
#